data_4bdd83e65efa3c5c428ab4992f732427
#
_entry.id   4bdd83e65efa3c5c428ab4992f732427
#
_cell.length_a   1.000
_cell.length_b   1.000
_cell.length_c   1.000
_cell.angle_alpha   90.00
_cell.angle_beta   90.00
_cell.angle_gamma   90.00
#
_symmetry.space_group_name_H-M   'P 1'
#
loop_
_entity.id
_entity.type
_entity.pdbx_description
1 polymer ?
#
loop_
_entity_poly.entity_id
_entity_poly.type
_entity_poly.pdbx_seq_one_letter_code
_entity_poly.pdbx_strand_id
1 'polypeptide(L)'
;LKDLDQSLYDSYVMERYKNGMTGKNSNTPDPKFDFEKPVFKKVEKLDLPTIEELNTEHPAKIYLTNRKIPEKFLRQLYYCENFKEWTNSKKYTFESTVQDEPRIIIPLINNGEIIGFQGRSLKKNSKVKYITIILNEHHPKIYGLDNVDWDKTVYITEGPFDSMFIDNSIAMVGADIDKMFLLSNFDVHFVMVYDNEKRNKQIVERMEKAINLKLPVVIWPSDIREKDINEMVLAGLDVNGVLKSNTYSGLEAKAKLIGWKRV
;
A
#
# COMPACT_ATOMS: atom_id res chain seq x y z
N LEU A 1 53.38 -8.94 13.76
CA LEU A 1 52.37 -8.19 14.51
C LEU A 1 50.98 -8.75 14.22
N LYS A 2 50.63 -8.89 12.94
CA LYS A 2 49.29 -9.38 12.54
C LYS A 2 48.97 -10.79 13.08
N ASP A 3 49.97 -11.64 13.19
CA ASP A 3 49.87 -13.03 13.68
C ASP A 3 49.95 -13.15 15.22
N LEU A 4 50.26 -12.06 15.93
CA LEU A 4 50.43 -12.02 17.36
C LEU A 4 49.24 -11.32 18.06
N ASP A 5 48.77 -10.22 17.49
CA ASP A 5 47.64 -9.48 18.03
C ASP A 5 46.98 -8.64 16.90
N GLN A 6 45.76 -9.03 16.50
CA GLN A 6 45.03 -8.37 15.43
C GLN A 6 44.65 -6.93 15.81
N SER A 7 44.26 -6.69 17.09
CA SER A 7 43.86 -5.37 17.57
C SER A 7 45.00 -4.35 17.54
N LEU A 8 46.19 -4.82 17.94
CA LEU A 8 47.41 -4.01 17.93
C LEU A 8 47.88 -3.72 16.47
N TYR A 9 47.68 -4.68 15.58
CA TYR A 9 47.97 -4.50 14.15
C TYR A 9 47.02 -3.47 13.51
N ASP A 10 45.73 -3.55 13.79
CA ASP A 10 44.72 -2.62 13.26
C ASP A 10 44.98 -1.20 13.78
N SER A 11 45.33 -1.05 15.06
CA SER A 11 45.71 0.23 15.65
C SER A 11 46.98 0.82 14.97
N TYR A 12 47.98 0.01 14.73
CA TYR A 12 49.21 0.40 14.04
C TYR A 12 48.94 0.83 12.59
N VAL A 13 48.09 0.12 11.87
CA VAL A 13 47.69 0.47 10.48
C VAL A 13 46.94 1.80 10.47
N MET A 14 46.04 2.02 11.41
CA MET A 14 45.25 3.26 11.56
C MET A 14 46.17 4.47 11.90
N GLU A 15 47.16 4.28 12.78
CA GLU A 15 48.10 5.34 13.13
C GLU A 15 48.98 5.72 11.96
N ARG A 16 49.48 4.74 11.18
CA ARG A 16 50.23 5.00 9.93
C ARG A 16 49.40 5.74 8.90
N TYR A 17 48.12 5.39 8.78
CA TYR A 17 47.20 6.06 7.87
C TYR A 17 46.97 7.52 8.28
N LYS A 18 46.74 7.79 9.58
CA LYS A 18 46.60 9.14 10.12
C LYS A 18 47.84 10.01 9.93
N ASN A 19 49.00 9.40 9.96
CA ASN A 19 50.31 10.08 9.81
C ASN A 19 50.77 10.16 8.34
N GLY A 20 49.93 9.81 7.37
CA GLY A 20 50.27 9.88 5.93
C GLY A 20 51.39 8.92 5.49
N MET A 21 51.78 7.94 6.35
CA MET A 21 52.83 6.98 6.09
C MET A 21 52.31 5.71 5.38
N THR A 22 51.46 5.86 4.38
CA THR A 22 51.12 4.75 3.49
C THR A 22 52.22 4.58 2.48
N GLY A 23 53.20 3.73 2.81
CA GLY A 23 54.39 3.50 2.01
C GLY A 23 54.12 2.69 0.74
N LYS A 24 53.40 3.22 -0.17
CA LYS A 24 53.41 2.99 -1.62
C LYS A 24 52.77 4.21 -2.25
N ASN A 25 53.45 4.88 -3.17
CA ASN A 25 52.83 5.66 -4.21
C ASN A 25 51.91 4.70 -4.99
N SER A 26 50.73 4.43 -4.49
CA SER A 26 49.71 3.78 -5.27
C SER A 26 49.15 4.86 -6.18
N ASN A 27 49.44 4.77 -7.48
CA ASN A 27 48.55 5.29 -8.49
C ASN A 27 47.22 4.54 -8.37
N THR A 28 46.50 4.78 -7.26
CA THR A 28 45.11 4.42 -7.18
C THR A 28 44.41 5.39 -8.13
N PRO A 29 43.78 4.90 -9.20
CA PRO A 29 42.94 5.75 -10.00
C PRO A 29 41.91 6.35 -9.05
N ASP A 30 41.62 7.66 -9.19
CA ASP A 30 40.55 8.30 -8.45
C ASP A 30 39.33 7.41 -8.50
N PRO A 31 38.70 7.14 -7.36
CA PRO A 31 37.52 6.32 -7.35
C PRO A 31 36.47 7.01 -8.24
N LYS A 32 36.26 6.45 -9.43
CA LYS A 32 35.13 6.85 -10.28
C LYS A 32 33.87 6.37 -9.55
N PHE A 33 33.26 7.27 -8.81
CA PHE A 33 31.91 7.09 -8.37
C PHE A 33 31.03 7.20 -9.61
N ASP A 34 30.69 6.07 -10.21
CA ASP A 34 29.63 5.99 -11.20
C ASP A 34 28.32 6.14 -10.40
N PHE A 35 27.94 7.38 -10.16
CA PHE A 35 26.58 7.65 -9.73
C PHE A 35 25.69 7.32 -10.92
N GLU A 36 25.06 6.16 -10.90
CA GLU A 36 23.92 5.92 -11.77
C GLU A 36 22.98 7.11 -11.59
N LYS A 37 22.85 7.91 -12.64
CA LYS A 37 21.90 9.03 -12.62
C LYS A 37 20.55 8.44 -12.23
N PRO A 38 19.85 8.99 -11.23
CA PRO A 38 18.54 8.50 -10.87
C PRO A 38 17.68 8.49 -12.13
N VAL A 39 17.39 7.31 -12.61
CA VAL A 39 16.47 7.12 -13.73
C VAL A 39 15.09 7.41 -13.12
N PHE A 40 14.60 8.63 -13.33
CA PHE A 40 13.21 8.96 -13.04
C PHE A 40 12.36 8.09 -13.96
N LYS A 41 11.92 6.94 -13.44
CA LYS A 41 10.97 6.08 -14.15
C LYS A 41 9.72 6.91 -14.35
N LYS A 42 9.39 7.19 -15.61
CA LYS A 42 8.16 7.90 -15.96
C LYS A 42 7.01 6.97 -15.59
N VAL A 43 6.21 7.37 -14.60
CA VAL A 43 5.03 6.61 -14.23
C VAL A 43 4.11 6.56 -15.45
N GLU A 44 3.72 5.36 -15.85
CA GLU A 44 2.76 5.17 -16.93
C GLU A 44 1.43 5.85 -16.57
N LYS A 45 0.76 6.39 -17.59
CA LYS A 45 -0.58 6.98 -17.44
C LYS A 45 -1.57 6.18 -18.25
N LEU A 46 -2.77 6.06 -17.70
CA LEU A 46 -3.91 5.53 -18.46
C LEU A 46 -4.40 6.59 -19.46
N ASP A 47 -4.94 6.13 -20.58
CA ASP A 47 -5.56 6.95 -21.61
C ASP A 47 -7.01 7.36 -21.22
N LEU A 48 -7.17 7.84 -20.02
CA LEU A 48 -8.40 8.29 -19.40
C LEU A 48 -8.19 9.65 -18.73
N PRO A 49 -9.23 10.47 -18.60
CA PRO A 49 -9.15 11.71 -17.83
C PRO A 49 -8.94 11.39 -16.34
N THR A 50 -8.05 12.13 -15.69
CA THR A 50 -7.91 12.07 -14.21
C THR A 50 -9.13 12.71 -13.56
N ILE A 51 -9.42 12.32 -12.32
CA ILE A 51 -10.51 12.96 -11.56
C ILE A 51 -10.23 14.44 -11.30
N GLU A 52 -8.96 14.84 -11.19
CA GLU A 52 -8.58 16.25 -11.04
C GLU A 52 -9.01 17.10 -12.23
N GLU A 53 -8.87 16.58 -13.46
CA GLU A 53 -9.22 17.25 -14.72
C GLU A 53 -10.74 17.39 -14.95
N LEU A 54 -11.56 16.64 -14.23
CA LEU A 54 -13.01 16.70 -14.38
C LEU A 54 -13.60 17.99 -13.78
N ASN A 55 -14.73 18.42 -14.33
CA ASN A 55 -15.50 19.50 -13.74
C ASN A 55 -15.91 19.18 -12.29
N THR A 56 -15.99 20.21 -11.44
CA THR A 56 -16.38 20.09 -10.02
C THR A 56 -17.75 19.45 -9.82
N GLU A 57 -18.67 19.62 -10.78
CA GLU A 57 -20.02 19.03 -10.75
C GLU A 57 -20.07 17.60 -11.31
N HIS A 58 -18.95 17.07 -11.78
CA HIS A 58 -18.92 15.73 -12.35
C HIS A 58 -19.21 14.67 -11.25
N PRO A 59 -20.10 13.69 -11.49
CA PRO A 59 -20.52 12.70 -10.48
C PRO A 59 -19.35 11.96 -9.80
N ALA A 60 -18.30 11.61 -10.55
CA ALA A 60 -17.11 10.95 -10.00
C ALA A 60 -16.34 11.86 -9.03
N LYS A 61 -16.21 13.15 -9.37
CA LYS A 61 -15.53 14.13 -8.49
C LYS A 61 -16.34 14.39 -7.23
N ILE A 62 -17.65 14.60 -7.36
CA ILE A 62 -18.58 14.74 -6.23
C ILE A 62 -18.51 13.52 -5.32
N TYR A 63 -18.50 12.31 -5.91
CA TYR A 63 -18.41 11.06 -5.14
C TYR A 63 -17.17 11.01 -4.25
N LEU A 64 -16.00 11.37 -4.78
CA LEU A 64 -14.74 11.35 -4.02
C LEU A 64 -14.65 12.51 -3.01
N THR A 65 -15.15 13.69 -3.38
CA THR A 65 -15.22 14.85 -2.47
C THR A 65 -16.12 14.57 -1.26
N ASN A 66 -17.28 13.96 -1.50
CA ASN A 66 -18.19 13.57 -0.41
C ASN A 66 -17.60 12.51 0.52
N ARG A 67 -16.67 11.70 0.01
CA ARG A 67 -15.87 10.75 0.79
C ARG A 67 -14.68 11.39 1.50
N LYS A 68 -14.42 12.68 1.26
CA LYS A 68 -13.24 13.42 1.74
C LYS A 68 -11.91 12.78 1.28
N ILE A 69 -11.89 12.12 0.11
CA ILE A 69 -10.63 11.59 -0.43
C ILE A 69 -9.64 12.75 -0.59
N PRO A 70 -8.40 12.64 -0.04
CA PRO A 70 -7.43 13.72 -0.12
C PRO A 70 -7.11 14.12 -1.56
N GLU A 71 -7.04 15.44 -1.84
CA GLU A 71 -6.86 15.99 -3.18
C GLU A 71 -5.64 15.42 -3.93
N LYS A 72 -4.56 15.13 -3.20
CA LYS A 72 -3.36 14.53 -3.76
C LYS A 72 -3.61 13.23 -4.56
N PHE A 73 -4.71 12.52 -4.27
CA PHE A 73 -5.07 11.29 -4.97
C PHE A 73 -5.94 11.54 -6.22
N LEU A 74 -6.61 12.70 -6.36
CA LEU A 74 -7.49 12.96 -7.49
C LEU A 74 -6.75 12.94 -8.84
N ARG A 75 -5.47 13.27 -8.87
CA ARG A 75 -4.59 13.17 -10.05
C ARG A 75 -4.11 11.75 -10.36
N GLN A 76 -4.29 10.82 -9.42
CA GLN A 76 -3.89 9.41 -9.57
C GLN A 76 -5.08 8.50 -9.86
N LEU A 77 -6.29 9.03 -9.73
CA LEU A 77 -7.54 8.33 -10.02
C LEU A 77 -8.09 8.80 -11.34
N TYR A 78 -8.71 7.91 -12.10
CA TYR A 78 -9.23 8.20 -13.41
C TYR A 78 -10.72 7.93 -13.49
N TYR A 79 -11.37 8.53 -14.48
CA TYR A 79 -12.76 8.29 -14.80
C TYR A 79 -12.89 7.51 -16.11
N CYS A 80 -13.70 6.47 -16.10
CA CYS A 80 -14.02 5.67 -17.27
C CYS A 80 -15.53 5.58 -17.43
N GLU A 81 -16.06 6.12 -18.54
CA GLU A 81 -17.49 6.10 -18.87
C GLU A 81 -17.95 4.68 -19.22
N ASN A 82 -17.22 4.02 -20.13
CA ASN A 82 -17.52 2.69 -20.66
C ASN A 82 -16.46 1.69 -20.19
N PHE A 83 -16.60 1.23 -18.94
CA PHE A 83 -15.56 0.46 -18.26
C PHE A 83 -15.23 -0.87 -18.96
N LYS A 84 -16.26 -1.61 -19.42
CA LYS A 84 -16.04 -2.92 -20.03
C LYS A 84 -15.36 -2.80 -21.39
N GLU A 85 -15.81 -1.84 -22.20
CA GLU A 85 -15.24 -1.57 -23.53
C GLU A 85 -13.78 -1.14 -23.40
N TRP A 86 -13.51 -0.17 -22.52
CA TRP A 86 -12.17 0.30 -22.25
C TRP A 86 -11.27 -0.81 -21.70
N THR A 87 -11.78 -1.62 -20.76
CA THR A 87 -11.02 -2.78 -20.23
C THR A 87 -10.64 -3.74 -21.35
N ASN A 88 -11.58 -4.07 -22.23
CA ASN A 88 -11.30 -4.99 -23.34
C ASN A 88 -10.26 -4.45 -24.32
N SER A 89 -10.09 -3.13 -24.42
CA SER A 89 -9.00 -2.53 -25.20
C SER A 89 -7.60 -2.74 -24.56
N LYS A 90 -7.55 -2.99 -23.25
CA LYS A 90 -6.30 -3.28 -22.51
C LYS A 90 -6.05 -4.77 -22.35
N LYS A 91 -7.09 -5.51 -21.95
CA LYS A 91 -7.10 -6.96 -21.77
C LYS A 91 -8.51 -7.48 -22.03
N TYR A 92 -8.68 -8.35 -22.98
CA TYR A 92 -9.98 -8.98 -23.22
C TYR A 92 -10.46 -9.71 -21.97
N THR A 93 -11.56 -9.27 -21.41
CA THR A 93 -12.08 -9.72 -20.10
C THR A 93 -13.58 -9.96 -20.14
N PHE A 94 -14.32 -9.13 -20.88
CA PHE A 94 -15.77 -9.19 -20.92
C PHE A 94 -16.26 -9.64 -22.30
N GLU A 95 -17.03 -10.73 -22.33
CA GLU A 95 -17.66 -11.25 -23.55
C GLU A 95 -18.71 -10.28 -24.11
N SER A 96 -19.38 -9.52 -23.22
CA SER A 96 -20.39 -8.54 -23.59
C SER A 96 -20.14 -7.20 -22.91
N THR A 97 -20.16 -6.16 -23.73
CA THR A 97 -20.12 -4.76 -23.27
C THR A 97 -21.51 -4.13 -23.13
N VAL A 98 -22.57 -4.90 -23.42
CA VAL A 98 -23.94 -4.47 -23.18
C VAL A 98 -24.15 -4.21 -21.69
N GLN A 99 -24.85 -3.11 -21.34
CA GLN A 99 -25.04 -2.64 -19.97
C GLN A 99 -23.71 -2.30 -19.25
N ASP A 100 -22.84 -1.57 -19.95
CA ASP A 100 -21.65 -1.00 -19.34
C ASP A 100 -22.02 0.11 -18.34
N GLU A 101 -21.10 0.44 -17.45
CA GLU A 101 -21.34 1.44 -16.43
C GLU A 101 -20.07 2.26 -16.12
N PRO A 102 -20.26 3.56 -15.78
CA PRO A 102 -19.14 4.41 -15.43
C PRO A 102 -18.50 3.96 -14.11
N ARG A 103 -17.15 4.01 -14.09
CA ARG A 103 -16.34 3.65 -12.93
C ARG A 103 -15.21 4.63 -12.70
N ILE A 104 -14.85 4.77 -11.42
CA ILE A 104 -13.58 5.36 -11.02
C ILE A 104 -12.52 4.26 -11.15
N ILE A 105 -11.43 4.57 -11.84
CA ILE A 105 -10.32 3.65 -12.04
C ILE A 105 -9.21 3.99 -11.05
N ILE A 106 -8.80 2.99 -10.31
CA ILE A 106 -7.73 3.04 -9.32
C ILE A 106 -6.58 2.20 -9.88
N PRO A 107 -5.51 2.80 -10.41
CA PRO A 107 -4.41 2.03 -10.98
C PRO A 107 -3.61 1.31 -9.89
N LEU A 108 -3.15 0.12 -10.19
CA LEU A 108 -2.19 -0.63 -9.41
C LEU A 108 -0.83 -0.42 -10.06
N ILE A 109 0.08 0.24 -9.35
CA ILE A 109 1.38 0.63 -9.89
C ILE A 109 2.47 -0.06 -9.08
N ASN A 110 3.45 -0.61 -9.76
CA ASN A 110 4.64 -1.18 -9.16
C ASN A 110 5.87 -0.81 -9.99
N ASN A 111 6.85 -0.15 -9.38
CA ASN A 111 8.05 0.36 -10.04
C ASN A 111 7.76 1.28 -11.24
N GLY A 112 6.69 2.09 -11.16
CA GLY A 112 6.26 3.01 -12.21
C GLY A 112 5.46 2.39 -13.34
N GLU A 113 5.29 1.06 -13.37
CA GLU A 113 4.50 0.31 -14.34
C GLU A 113 3.07 0.06 -13.83
N ILE A 114 2.08 0.21 -14.70
CA ILE A 114 0.69 -0.12 -14.38
C ILE A 114 0.50 -1.63 -14.56
N ILE A 115 0.46 -2.35 -13.44
CA ILE A 115 0.32 -3.81 -13.39
C ILE A 115 -1.13 -4.28 -13.43
N GLY A 116 -2.06 -3.35 -13.27
CA GLY A 116 -3.50 -3.60 -13.25
C GLY A 116 -4.27 -2.38 -12.79
N PHE A 117 -5.54 -2.55 -12.60
CA PHE A 117 -6.42 -1.50 -12.07
C PHE A 117 -7.67 -2.09 -11.41
N GLN A 118 -8.26 -1.30 -10.52
CA GLN A 118 -9.56 -1.60 -9.93
C GLN A 118 -10.59 -0.55 -10.37
N GLY A 119 -11.73 -1.00 -10.89
CA GLY A 119 -12.84 -0.14 -11.28
C GLY A 119 -13.92 -0.10 -10.20
N ARG A 120 -14.12 1.05 -9.55
CA ARG A 120 -15.21 1.30 -8.59
C ARG A 120 -16.42 1.84 -9.30
N SER A 121 -17.56 1.13 -9.24
CA SER A 121 -18.83 1.60 -9.79
C SER A 121 -19.34 2.86 -9.11
N LEU A 122 -19.83 3.81 -9.91
CA LEU A 122 -20.53 5.01 -9.44
C LEU A 122 -22.02 4.75 -9.21
N LYS A 123 -22.56 3.66 -9.76
CA LYS A 123 -23.97 3.29 -9.55
C LYS A 123 -24.19 2.78 -8.14
N LYS A 124 -25.16 3.37 -7.43
CA LYS A 124 -25.51 2.99 -6.04
C LYS A 124 -25.94 1.53 -5.94
N ASN A 125 -26.66 1.01 -6.93
CA ASN A 125 -27.22 -0.34 -6.97
C ASN A 125 -26.43 -1.28 -7.91
N SER A 126 -25.16 -1.01 -8.16
CA SER A 126 -24.33 -1.93 -8.93
C SER A 126 -24.20 -3.27 -8.20
N LYS A 127 -24.41 -4.37 -8.95
CA LYS A 127 -24.26 -5.74 -8.41
C LYS A 127 -22.82 -6.02 -7.99
N VAL A 128 -21.85 -5.43 -8.71
CA VAL A 128 -20.43 -5.60 -8.45
C VAL A 128 -19.79 -4.23 -8.26
N LYS A 129 -19.62 -3.84 -7.00
CA LYS A 129 -19.09 -2.51 -6.63
C LYS A 129 -17.65 -2.32 -7.11
N TYR A 130 -16.82 -3.34 -7.02
CA TYR A 130 -15.42 -3.32 -7.42
C TYR A 130 -15.12 -4.44 -8.40
N ILE A 131 -14.41 -4.13 -9.47
CA ILE A 131 -13.87 -5.11 -10.42
C ILE A 131 -12.38 -4.85 -10.54
N THR A 132 -11.57 -5.89 -10.30
CA THR A 132 -10.11 -5.81 -10.40
C THR A 132 -9.65 -6.52 -11.66
N ILE A 133 -8.85 -5.83 -12.47
CA ILE A 133 -8.23 -6.35 -13.70
C ILE A 133 -6.71 -6.33 -13.49
N ILE A 134 -6.08 -7.47 -13.66
CA ILE A 134 -4.63 -7.60 -13.60
C ILE A 134 -4.10 -7.73 -15.02
N LEU A 135 -3.21 -6.81 -15.38
CA LEU A 135 -2.54 -6.80 -16.68
C LEU A 135 -1.27 -7.66 -16.64
N ASN A 136 -0.53 -7.61 -15.54
CA ASN A 136 0.67 -8.39 -15.32
C ASN A 136 0.52 -9.26 -14.06
N GLU A 137 0.35 -10.57 -14.24
CA GLU A 137 0.11 -11.53 -13.16
C GLU A 137 1.36 -11.85 -12.31
N HIS A 138 2.56 -11.38 -12.75
CA HIS A 138 3.80 -11.60 -12.01
C HIS A 138 3.97 -10.66 -10.82
N HIS A 139 3.14 -9.65 -10.70
CA HIS A 139 3.17 -8.69 -9.62
C HIS A 139 2.07 -8.92 -8.58
N PRO A 140 2.29 -8.54 -7.32
CA PRO A 140 1.27 -8.66 -6.27
C PRO A 140 0.08 -7.72 -6.55
N LYS A 141 -1.13 -8.20 -6.26
CA LYS A 141 -2.39 -7.43 -6.39
C LYS A 141 -2.52 -6.43 -5.22
N ILE A 142 -1.66 -5.43 -5.19
CA ILE A 142 -1.55 -4.47 -4.10
C ILE A 142 -1.58 -3.06 -4.66
N TYR A 143 -2.35 -2.19 -4.03
CA TYR A 143 -2.37 -0.76 -4.30
C TYR A 143 -1.35 -0.03 -3.40
N GLY A 144 -0.68 0.98 -3.94
CA GLY A 144 0.14 1.93 -3.18
C GLY A 144 1.62 1.55 -3.02
N LEU A 145 2.11 0.48 -3.65
CA LEU A 145 3.49 -0.01 -3.50
C LEU A 145 4.55 1.06 -3.78
N ASP A 146 4.33 1.92 -4.77
CA ASP A 146 5.30 2.94 -5.17
C ASP A 146 5.31 4.18 -4.24
N ASN A 147 4.34 4.27 -3.32
CA ASN A 147 4.19 5.41 -2.42
C ASN A 147 4.58 5.09 -0.96
N VAL A 148 5.07 3.88 -0.70
CA VAL A 148 5.38 3.40 0.64
C VAL A 148 6.81 3.74 1.02
N ASP A 149 6.99 4.25 2.22
CA ASP A 149 8.26 4.36 2.93
C ASP A 149 8.49 3.04 3.70
N TRP A 150 9.36 2.19 3.17
CA TRP A 150 9.63 0.86 3.70
C TRP A 150 10.40 0.85 5.01
N ASP A 151 11.03 1.98 5.37
CA ASP A 151 11.73 2.16 6.64
C ASP A 151 10.78 2.48 7.81
N LYS A 152 9.49 2.66 7.52
CA LYS A 152 8.44 2.94 8.49
C LYS A 152 7.43 1.82 8.59
N THR A 153 6.62 1.84 9.65
CA THR A 153 5.45 0.96 9.76
C THR A 153 4.52 1.15 8.56
N VAL A 154 4.18 0.04 7.89
CA VAL A 154 3.28 0.00 6.76
C VAL A 154 1.94 -0.59 7.18
N TYR A 155 0.88 0.20 7.08
CA TYR A 155 -0.46 -0.26 7.34
C TYR A 155 -1.06 -0.91 6.08
N ILE A 156 -1.75 -2.03 6.26
CA ILE A 156 -2.34 -2.80 5.17
C ILE A 156 -3.84 -2.84 5.35
N THR A 157 -4.56 -2.19 4.44
CA THR A 157 -6.03 -2.16 4.41
C THR A 157 -6.62 -3.15 3.41
N GLU A 158 -7.93 -3.38 3.47
CA GLU A 158 -8.63 -4.22 2.50
C GLU A 158 -8.87 -3.49 1.18
N GLY A 159 -9.14 -2.19 1.23
CA GLY A 159 -9.50 -1.39 0.06
C GLY A 159 -8.61 -0.16 -0.17
N PRO A 160 -8.38 0.22 -1.44
CA PRO A 160 -7.56 1.39 -1.77
C PRO A 160 -8.08 2.71 -1.18
N PHE A 161 -9.39 2.92 -1.10
CA PHE A 161 -9.93 4.16 -0.55
C PHE A 161 -9.60 4.33 0.92
N ASP A 162 -9.63 3.26 1.72
CA ASP A 162 -9.28 3.31 3.13
C ASP A 162 -7.81 3.62 3.33
N SER A 163 -6.94 3.04 2.48
CA SER A 163 -5.50 3.34 2.53
C SER A 163 -5.18 4.80 2.24
N MET A 164 -5.97 5.50 1.43
CA MET A 164 -5.73 6.91 1.10
C MET A 164 -5.81 7.87 2.30
N PHE A 165 -6.37 7.43 3.42
CA PHE A 165 -6.47 8.21 4.67
C PHE A 165 -5.35 7.90 5.68
N ILE A 166 -4.51 6.93 5.39
CA ILE A 166 -3.42 6.50 6.27
C ILE A 166 -2.08 6.96 5.69
N ASP A 167 -1.22 7.48 6.56
CA ASP A 167 0.02 8.15 6.13
C ASP A 167 0.98 7.25 5.35
N ASN A 168 1.17 6.01 5.78
CA ASN A 168 2.08 5.05 5.14
C ASN A 168 1.36 3.71 5.01
N SER A 169 0.71 3.49 3.88
CA SER A 169 -0.19 2.37 3.73
C SER A 169 -0.26 1.82 2.31
N ILE A 170 -0.65 0.55 2.25
CA ILE A 170 -1.00 -0.17 1.03
C ILE A 170 -2.38 -0.81 1.20
N ALA A 171 -2.99 -1.24 0.10
CA ALA A 171 -4.23 -2.00 0.17
C ALA A 171 -4.13 -3.33 -0.59
N MET A 172 -4.71 -4.38 0.00
CA MET A 172 -4.83 -5.70 -0.62
C MET A 172 -6.03 -5.72 -1.58
N VAL A 173 -5.79 -5.55 -2.85
CA VAL A 173 -6.88 -5.57 -3.86
C VAL A 173 -7.21 -7.01 -4.24
N GLY A 174 -8.03 -7.67 -3.43
CA GLY A 174 -8.38 -9.08 -3.58
C GLY A 174 -7.20 -10.04 -3.33
N ALA A 175 -6.14 -9.58 -2.68
CA ALA A 175 -5.00 -10.40 -2.30
C ALA A 175 -5.24 -11.10 -0.97
N ASP A 176 -4.80 -12.36 -0.87
CA ASP A 176 -4.76 -13.10 0.39
C ASP A 176 -3.54 -12.69 1.23
N ILE A 177 -3.62 -12.89 2.55
CA ILE A 177 -2.51 -12.71 3.48
C ILE A 177 -1.25 -13.49 3.05
N ASP A 178 -1.43 -14.64 2.42
CA ASP A 178 -0.30 -15.48 1.96
C ASP A 178 0.59 -14.80 0.91
N LYS A 179 0.03 -13.92 0.08
CA LYS A 179 0.81 -13.11 -0.88
C LYS A 179 1.63 -12.01 -0.18
N MET A 180 1.17 -11.54 0.97
CA MET A 180 1.91 -10.59 1.79
C MET A 180 3.12 -11.23 2.48
N PHE A 181 3.09 -12.55 2.69
CA PHE A 181 4.24 -13.28 3.23
C PHE A 181 5.49 -13.17 2.35
N LEU A 182 5.30 -13.02 1.04
CA LEU A 182 6.41 -12.79 0.10
C LEU A 182 7.05 -11.39 0.26
N LEU A 183 6.28 -10.42 0.79
CA LEU A 183 6.77 -9.08 1.09
C LEU A 183 7.46 -9.01 2.47
N SER A 184 7.23 -9.99 3.36
CA SER A 184 7.87 -10.04 4.68
C SER A 184 9.36 -10.43 4.65
N ASN A 185 9.93 -10.70 3.48
CA ASN A 185 11.36 -10.86 3.30
C ASN A 185 12.14 -9.53 3.35
N PHE A 186 11.43 -8.42 3.38
CA PHE A 186 12.00 -7.12 3.71
C PHE A 186 11.78 -6.93 5.21
N ASP A 187 12.72 -6.50 5.95
CA ASP A 187 12.64 -6.20 7.41
C ASP A 187 11.58 -5.11 7.72
N VAL A 188 10.40 -5.21 7.09
CA VAL A 188 9.32 -4.24 7.10
C VAL A 188 8.32 -4.56 8.20
N HIS A 189 7.99 -3.57 9.00
CA HIS A 189 6.98 -3.68 10.05
C HIS A 189 5.57 -3.46 9.49
N PHE A 190 4.88 -4.56 9.16
CA PHE A 190 3.50 -4.52 8.69
C PHE A 190 2.48 -4.52 9.83
N VAL A 191 1.38 -3.78 9.65
CA VAL A 191 0.22 -3.77 10.54
C VAL A 191 -1.04 -3.98 9.73
N MET A 192 -1.82 -5.00 10.05
CA MET A 192 -3.07 -5.32 9.36
C MET A 192 -4.22 -4.46 9.88
N VAL A 193 -4.99 -3.88 8.97
CA VAL A 193 -6.14 -3.02 9.27
C VAL A 193 -7.35 -3.54 8.53
N TYR A 194 -8.28 -4.13 9.25
CA TYR A 194 -9.54 -4.67 8.73
C TYR A 194 -10.70 -3.75 9.08
N ASP A 195 -11.82 -3.89 8.38
CA ASP A 195 -13.05 -3.17 8.68
C ASP A 195 -13.54 -3.46 10.12
N ASN A 196 -14.20 -2.49 10.75
CA ASN A 196 -14.74 -2.63 12.11
C ASN A 196 -16.06 -3.41 12.13
N GLU A 197 -16.07 -4.56 11.49
CA GLU A 197 -17.24 -5.43 11.37
C GLU A 197 -17.20 -6.62 12.35
N LYS A 198 -17.44 -6.37 13.62
CA LYS A 198 -17.36 -7.36 14.73
C LYS A 198 -18.20 -8.62 14.54
N ARG A 199 -19.23 -8.59 13.67
CA ARG A 199 -20.14 -9.71 13.36
C ARG A 199 -19.85 -10.38 12.00
N ASN A 200 -18.86 -9.92 11.27
CA ASN A 200 -18.48 -10.50 10.01
C ASN A 200 -17.46 -11.63 10.24
N LYS A 201 -17.89 -12.88 10.07
CA LYS A 201 -17.05 -14.06 10.26
C LYS A 201 -15.76 -14.01 9.42
N GLN A 202 -15.86 -13.55 8.16
CA GLN A 202 -14.70 -13.48 7.27
C GLN A 202 -13.64 -12.50 7.78
N ILE A 203 -14.06 -11.35 8.32
CA ILE A 203 -13.14 -10.38 8.93
C ILE A 203 -12.47 -11.01 10.16
N VAL A 204 -13.24 -11.62 11.05
CA VAL A 204 -12.69 -12.28 12.25
C VAL A 204 -11.70 -13.38 11.87
N GLU A 205 -12.02 -14.25 10.92
CA GLU A 205 -11.13 -15.32 10.45
C GLU A 205 -9.82 -14.76 9.85
N ARG A 206 -9.89 -13.65 9.08
CA ARG A 206 -8.70 -12.99 8.54
C ARG A 206 -7.84 -12.38 9.65
N MET A 207 -8.45 -11.74 10.65
CA MET A 207 -7.74 -11.22 11.81
C MET A 207 -7.05 -12.35 12.59
N GLU A 208 -7.74 -13.47 12.84
CA GLU A 208 -7.17 -14.65 13.51
C GLU A 208 -6.00 -15.23 12.70
N LYS A 209 -6.14 -15.32 11.37
CA LYS A 209 -5.06 -15.79 10.48
C LYS A 209 -3.84 -14.85 10.57
N ALA A 210 -4.04 -13.54 10.51
CA ALA A 210 -2.97 -12.56 10.63
C ALA A 210 -2.23 -12.67 11.96
N ILE A 211 -2.96 -12.78 13.10
CA ILE A 211 -2.39 -12.94 14.43
C ILE A 211 -1.60 -14.25 14.53
N ASN A 212 -2.09 -15.33 13.95
CA ASN A 212 -1.40 -16.63 13.95
C ASN A 212 -0.10 -16.58 13.11
N LEU A 213 -0.05 -15.75 12.08
CA LEU A 213 1.16 -15.43 11.29
C LEU A 213 2.08 -14.43 12.01
N LYS A 214 1.79 -14.07 13.27
CA LYS A 214 2.52 -13.09 14.08
C LYS A 214 2.53 -11.66 13.54
N LEU A 215 1.59 -11.34 12.64
CA LEU A 215 1.40 -9.98 12.16
C LEU A 215 0.64 -9.15 13.21
N PRO A 216 1.10 -7.94 13.51
CA PRO A 216 0.32 -6.97 14.27
C PRO A 216 -1.00 -6.65 13.58
N VAL A 217 -2.07 -6.47 14.37
CA VAL A 217 -3.42 -6.19 13.88
C VAL A 217 -4.02 -5.02 14.65
N VAL A 218 -4.69 -4.13 13.96
CA VAL A 218 -5.51 -3.10 14.61
C VAL A 218 -6.80 -3.75 15.12
N ILE A 219 -7.11 -3.52 16.39
CA ILE A 219 -8.36 -3.96 17.01
C ILE A 219 -9.09 -2.70 17.48
N TRP A 220 -10.17 -2.39 16.80
CA TRP A 220 -10.91 -1.15 17.00
C TRP A 220 -11.50 -1.04 18.40
N PRO A 221 -11.40 0.12 19.05
CA PRO A 221 -12.04 0.38 20.35
C PRO A 221 -13.56 0.17 20.29
N SER A 222 -14.17 -0.12 21.44
CA SER A 222 -15.59 -0.41 21.53
C SER A 222 -16.51 0.79 21.32
N ASP A 223 -16.01 2.00 21.55
CA ASP A 223 -16.67 3.28 21.38
C ASP A 223 -16.72 3.73 19.91
N ILE A 224 -15.84 3.22 19.04
CA ILE A 224 -15.92 3.45 17.61
C ILE A 224 -17.01 2.56 17.00
N ARG A 225 -17.99 3.20 16.37
CA ARG A 225 -19.17 2.55 15.75
C ARG A 225 -19.08 2.48 14.24
N GLU A 226 -18.29 3.34 13.66
CA GLU A 226 -18.03 3.46 12.23
C GLU A 226 -17.49 2.14 11.70
N LYS A 227 -18.01 1.73 10.54
CA LYS A 227 -17.74 0.43 9.96
C LYS A 227 -16.36 0.34 9.32
N ASP A 228 -15.94 1.39 8.64
CA ASP A 228 -14.70 1.48 7.88
C ASP A 228 -13.97 2.81 8.14
N ILE A 229 -12.75 2.90 7.65
CA ILE A 229 -11.92 4.09 7.82
C ILE A 229 -12.56 5.32 7.19
N ASN A 230 -13.21 5.18 6.03
CA ASN A 230 -13.86 6.31 5.40
C ASN A 230 -15.00 6.88 6.25
N GLU A 231 -15.84 6.02 6.87
CA GLU A 231 -16.87 6.45 7.81
C GLU A 231 -16.26 7.15 9.03
N MET A 232 -15.14 6.64 9.56
CA MET A 232 -14.41 7.27 10.68
C MET A 232 -13.92 8.68 10.32
N VAL A 233 -13.35 8.87 9.13
CA VAL A 233 -12.92 10.18 8.63
C VAL A 233 -14.11 11.13 8.47
N LEU A 234 -15.25 10.65 7.97
CA LEU A 234 -16.47 11.43 7.83
C LEU A 234 -17.02 11.86 9.20
N ALA A 235 -16.91 10.99 10.21
CA ALA A 235 -17.25 11.29 11.61
C ALA A 235 -16.22 12.23 12.29
N GLY A 236 -15.09 12.53 11.67
CA GLY A 236 -14.08 13.45 12.20
C GLY A 236 -13.08 12.79 13.16
N LEU A 237 -12.95 11.46 13.15
CA LEU A 237 -11.99 10.76 13.98
C LEU A 237 -10.55 10.93 13.45
N ASP A 238 -9.58 11.04 14.36
CA ASP A 238 -8.16 10.93 14.04
C ASP A 238 -7.78 9.46 13.81
N VAL A 239 -7.96 9.00 12.56
CA VAL A 239 -7.69 7.62 12.17
C VAL A 239 -6.25 7.23 12.47
N ASN A 240 -5.25 8.07 12.14
CA ASN A 240 -3.85 7.73 12.33
C ASN A 240 -3.49 7.59 13.83
N GLY A 241 -4.06 8.42 14.69
CA GLY A 241 -3.92 8.31 16.14
C GLY A 241 -4.57 7.04 16.69
N VAL A 242 -5.77 6.71 16.20
CA VAL A 242 -6.49 5.48 16.59
C VAL A 242 -5.71 4.23 16.19
N LEU A 243 -5.18 4.17 14.96
CA LEU A 243 -4.38 3.04 14.48
C LEU A 243 -3.14 2.80 15.36
N LYS A 244 -2.38 3.86 15.65
CA LYS A 244 -1.17 3.79 16.48
C LYS A 244 -1.48 3.28 17.90
N SER A 245 -2.57 3.72 18.49
CA SER A 245 -2.96 3.39 19.86
C SER A 245 -3.61 2.03 20.02
N ASN A 246 -4.08 1.41 18.92
CA ASN A 246 -4.86 0.17 18.95
C ASN A 246 -4.26 -0.94 18.09
N THR A 247 -2.95 -0.90 17.86
CA THR A 247 -2.19 -1.95 17.20
C THR A 247 -1.68 -2.96 18.24
N TYR A 248 -2.03 -4.22 18.07
CA TYR A 248 -1.70 -5.29 19.00
C TYR A 248 -1.05 -6.48 18.28
N SER A 249 -0.24 -7.27 18.98
CA SER A 249 0.41 -8.46 18.44
C SER A 249 0.36 -9.64 19.42
N GLY A 250 0.64 -10.85 18.92
CA GLY A 250 0.80 -12.05 19.74
C GLY A 250 -0.39 -12.37 20.65
N LEU A 251 -0.13 -12.67 21.92
CA LEU A 251 -1.16 -13.03 22.90
C LEU A 251 -2.10 -11.87 23.25
N GLU A 252 -1.59 -10.66 23.26
CA GLU A 252 -2.42 -9.47 23.53
C GLU A 252 -3.46 -9.28 22.43
N ALA A 253 -3.05 -9.39 21.13
CA ALA A 253 -3.97 -9.33 20.01
C ALA A 253 -5.06 -10.41 20.09
N LYS A 254 -4.68 -11.66 20.48
CA LYS A 254 -5.65 -12.75 20.70
C LYS A 254 -6.66 -12.41 21.78
N ALA A 255 -6.21 -11.93 22.92
CA ALA A 255 -7.10 -11.55 24.03
C ALA A 255 -8.04 -10.39 23.65
N LYS A 256 -7.51 -9.34 23.01
CA LYS A 256 -8.30 -8.21 22.53
C LYS A 256 -9.34 -8.63 21.48
N LEU A 257 -8.95 -9.50 20.54
CA LEU A 257 -9.87 -10.00 19.50
C LEU A 257 -11.03 -10.81 20.09
N ILE A 258 -10.80 -11.63 21.12
CA ILE A 258 -11.86 -12.36 21.84
C ILE A 258 -12.87 -11.38 22.46
N GLY A 259 -12.41 -10.29 23.02
CA GLY A 259 -13.27 -9.24 23.57
C GLY A 259 -14.00 -8.41 22.52
N TRP A 260 -13.44 -8.29 21.33
CA TRP A 260 -13.95 -7.47 20.24
C TRP A 260 -15.01 -8.19 19.39
N LYS A 261 -14.72 -9.44 18.96
CA LYS A 261 -15.60 -10.20 18.08
C LYS A 261 -16.98 -10.50 18.69
N ARG A 262 -17.99 -10.64 17.84
CA ARG A 262 -19.41 -10.92 18.19
C ARG A 262 -19.98 -12.04 17.31
N VAL A 263 -19.15 -12.98 16.91
CA VAL A 263 -19.46 -14.20 16.12
C VAL A 263 -19.12 -15.44 16.92
#